data_ba81b44b1a29d8e1f33a95ed1ec7989c
#
_entry.id   ba81b44b1a29d8e1f33a95ed1ec7989c
#
_cell.length_a   1.000
_cell.length_b   1.000
_cell.length_c   1.000
_cell.angle_alpha   90.00
_cell.angle_beta   90.00
_cell.angle_gamma   90.00
#
_symmetry.space_group_name_H-M   'P 1'
#
loop_
_entity.id
_entity.type
_entity.pdbx_description
1 polymer ?
#
loop_
_entity_poly.entity_id
_entity_poly.type
_entity_poly.pdbx_seq_one_letter_code
_entity_poly.pdbx_strand_id
1 'polypeptide(L)'
;MKASRSALVQADQHVRSDRKRISKLDKSMGPSGEKRRRYRTIWISDVHLGTRGCNDRLLIDFLDHVDSDTLYLVGDIIDGWRMKKRYFWPERHNAIVRRVMKRAKRGTEVIYIPGNHDEMFRQFAGMNFGGVIIRNRAIHLTADGRRLLVLHGDEFDAIVVGYKWLAFLGDAAYEFLLRLNVVVNGVRRRFNLPYWSLSKHAKQKVKNAVEFISRFEEAVAHEAALRNVDGVVCGHIHTAEARQFGDITYYNDGDWVEGCTALVEHFDGRMEILHWADEIAARAVAPAMLKAAA
;
A
#
# COMPACT_ATOMS: atom_id res chain seq x y z
N MET A 1 10.28 52.82 30.92
CA MET A 1 9.16 52.01 30.37
C MET A 1 9.48 51.30 29.05
N LYS A 2 10.51 51.60 28.26
CA LYS A 2 10.84 50.90 27.01
C LYS A 2 11.58 49.56 27.17
N ALA A 3 12.38 49.37 28.23
CA ALA A 3 13.11 48.09 28.45
C ALA A 3 12.24 46.89 28.80
N SER A 4 11.07 47.10 29.43
CA SER A 4 10.16 46.03 29.83
C SER A 4 9.41 45.39 28.65
N ARG A 5 9.16 46.14 27.56
CA ARG A 5 8.48 45.62 26.37
C ARG A 5 9.37 44.69 25.52
N SER A 6 10.68 45.00 25.46
CA SER A 6 11.63 44.18 24.69
C SER A 6 11.85 42.81 25.33
N ALA A 7 11.96 42.76 26.69
CA ALA A 7 12.10 41.51 27.42
C ALA A 7 10.86 40.59 27.30
N LEU A 8 9.66 41.16 27.28
CA LEU A 8 8.41 40.40 27.06
C LEU A 8 8.31 39.82 25.63
N VAL A 9 8.74 40.56 24.63
CA VAL A 9 8.75 40.09 23.24
C VAL A 9 9.77 38.97 23.03
N GLN A 10 10.95 39.08 23.63
CA GLN A 10 11.97 38.01 23.58
C GLN A 10 11.52 36.74 24.32
N ALA A 11 10.86 36.88 25.47
CA ALA A 11 10.29 35.72 26.19
C ALA A 11 9.18 35.02 25.39
N ASP A 12 8.30 35.76 24.71
CA ASP A 12 7.25 35.19 23.87
C ASP A 12 7.82 34.49 22.63
N GLN A 13 8.89 35.02 22.03
CA GLN A 13 9.60 34.36 20.93
C GLN A 13 10.29 33.05 21.37
N HIS A 14 10.87 33.04 22.58
CA HIS A 14 11.48 31.82 23.14
C HIS A 14 10.44 30.75 23.43
N VAL A 15 9.33 31.10 24.04
CA VAL A 15 8.22 30.19 24.32
C VAL A 15 7.59 29.64 23.02
N ARG A 16 7.48 30.46 21.98
CA ARG A 16 7.02 30.00 20.65
C ARG A 16 8.02 29.09 19.94
N SER A 17 9.31 29.36 20.10
CA SER A 17 10.40 28.50 19.60
C SER A 17 10.41 27.15 20.31
N ASP A 18 10.30 27.16 21.63
CA ASP A 18 10.26 25.91 22.43
C ASP A 18 8.99 25.11 22.20
N ARG A 19 7.82 25.75 22.05
CA ARG A 19 6.58 25.06 21.64
C ARG A 19 6.71 24.44 20.23
N LYS A 20 7.35 25.11 19.27
CA LYS A 20 7.64 24.54 17.94
C LYS A 20 8.64 23.39 18.02
N ARG A 21 9.63 23.46 18.89
CA ARG A 21 10.65 22.42 19.11
C ARG A 21 10.06 21.20 19.81
N ILE A 22 9.23 21.40 20.85
CA ILE A 22 8.49 20.34 21.54
C ILE A 22 7.48 19.68 20.58
N SER A 23 6.75 20.47 19.80
CA SER A 23 5.82 19.96 18.76
C SER A 23 6.54 19.17 17.65
N LYS A 24 7.78 19.53 17.29
CA LYS A 24 8.62 18.77 16.37
C LYS A 24 9.14 17.46 16.99
N LEU A 25 9.54 17.47 18.25
CA LEU A 25 9.97 16.28 19.00
C LEU A 25 8.80 15.28 19.18
N ASP A 26 7.62 15.77 19.55
CA ASP A 26 6.40 14.94 19.68
C ASP A 26 5.93 14.34 18.35
N LYS A 27 6.26 15.00 17.22
CA LYS A 27 6.01 14.48 15.87
C LYS A 27 6.96 13.34 15.46
N SER A 28 8.14 13.25 16.05
CA SER A 28 9.19 12.28 15.65
C SER A 28 9.14 10.97 16.41
N MET A 29 8.33 10.87 17.47
CA MET A 29 8.25 9.67 18.32
C MET A 29 7.00 8.86 18.02
N GLY A 30 7.18 7.54 17.89
CA GLY A 30 6.09 6.57 17.81
C GLY A 30 5.46 6.32 19.20
N PRO A 31 4.37 5.52 19.27
CA PRO A 31 3.72 5.17 20.53
C PRO A 31 4.65 4.44 21.52
N SER A 32 5.63 3.70 21.02
CA SER A 32 6.65 2.99 21.79
C SER A 32 7.79 3.88 22.31
N GLY A 33 7.78 5.19 22.02
CA GLY A 33 8.88 6.09 22.33
C GLY A 33 10.07 5.97 21.37
N GLU A 34 9.99 5.15 20.35
CA GLU A 34 11.00 5.03 19.30
C GLU A 34 10.84 6.14 18.25
N LYS A 35 11.97 6.56 17.67
CA LYS A 35 11.97 7.57 16.60
C LYS A 35 11.34 6.96 15.33
N ARG A 36 10.30 7.62 14.78
CA ARG A 36 9.71 7.22 13.51
C ARG A 36 10.70 7.34 12.36
N ARG A 37 10.71 6.34 11.48
CA ARG A 37 11.42 6.46 10.20
C ARG A 37 10.66 7.48 9.33
N ARG A 38 11.40 8.38 8.69
CA ARG A 38 10.80 9.45 7.91
C ARG A 38 11.20 9.33 6.45
N TYR A 39 10.18 9.39 5.60
CA TYR A 39 10.30 9.35 4.15
C TYR A 39 9.78 10.66 3.54
N ARG A 40 10.17 10.96 2.31
CA ARG A 40 9.58 12.07 1.57
C ARG A 40 8.16 11.74 1.17
N THR A 41 7.94 10.56 0.60
CA THR A 41 6.63 10.08 0.15
C THR A 41 6.43 8.61 0.50
N ILE A 42 5.19 8.24 0.77
CA ILE A 42 4.76 6.85 1.00
C ILE A 42 3.55 6.58 0.10
N TRP A 43 3.52 5.41 -0.55
CA TRP A 43 2.37 4.87 -1.28
C TRP A 43 1.94 3.57 -0.64
N ILE A 44 0.64 3.42 -0.42
CA ILE A 44 0.00 2.18 0.02
C ILE A 44 -1.30 2.00 -0.76
N SER A 45 -1.60 0.77 -1.17
CA SER A 45 -2.82 0.37 -1.86
C SER A 45 -3.41 -0.90 -1.26
N ASP A 46 -4.54 -1.33 -1.80
CA ASP A 46 -5.12 -2.66 -1.59
C ASP A 46 -5.20 -3.06 -0.11
N VAL A 47 -5.71 -2.15 0.70
CA VAL A 47 -5.88 -2.31 2.17
C VAL A 47 -7.14 -3.10 2.49
N HIS A 48 -8.20 -2.93 1.70
CA HIS A 48 -9.49 -3.60 1.83
C HIS A 48 -10.10 -3.49 3.22
N LEU A 49 -10.14 -2.27 3.80
CA LEU A 49 -10.91 -2.02 5.02
C LEU A 49 -12.37 -2.39 4.79
N GLY A 50 -12.97 -3.10 5.73
CA GLY A 50 -14.31 -3.67 5.59
C GLY A 50 -14.29 -5.16 5.31
N THR A 51 -13.09 -5.79 5.24
CA THR A 51 -12.92 -7.23 5.08
C THR A 51 -12.14 -7.84 6.23
N ARG A 52 -12.22 -9.17 6.36
CA ARG A 52 -11.40 -9.94 7.31
C ARG A 52 -9.97 -10.19 6.80
N GLY A 53 -9.74 -9.99 5.49
CA GLY A 53 -8.44 -10.18 4.85
C GLY A 53 -7.46 -9.04 5.13
N CYS A 54 -7.95 -7.86 5.50
CA CYS A 54 -7.08 -6.73 5.83
C CYS A 54 -6.13 -7.06 7.00
N ASN A 55 -4.84 -6.88 6.80
CA ASN A 55 -3.81 -7.02 7.83
C ASN A 55 -3.73 -5.76 8.70
N ASP A 56 -4.86 -5.44 9.35
CA ASP A 56 -5.07 -4.21 10.10
C ASP A 56 -4.03 -3.96 11.20
N ARG A 57 -3.51 -5.03 11.84
CA ARG A 57 -2.49 -4.91 12.89
C ARG A 57 -1.15 -4.44 12.32
N LEU A 58 -0.72 -5.03 11.21
CA LEU A 58 0.55 -4.67 10.57
C LEU A 58 0.49 -3.25 9.99
N LEU A 59 -0.66 -2.86 9.40
CA LEU A 59 -0.84 -1.50 8.90
C LEU A 59 -0.87 -0.46 10.02
N ILE A 60 -1.48 -0.77 11.17
CA ILE A 60 -1.45 0.10 12.34
C ILE A 60 0.00 0.29 12.83
N ASP A 61 0.75 -0.82 12.95
CA ASP A 61 2.14 -0.77 13.37
C ASP A 61 2.99 0.03 12.38
N PHE A 62 2.82 -0.18 11.07
CA PHE A 62 3.47 0.61 10.03
C PHE A 62 3.18 2.11 10.18
N LEU A 63 1.91 2.47 10.25
CA LEU A 63 1.51 3.87 10.43
C LEU A 63 2.00 4.49 11.76
N ASP A 64 2.28 3.70 12.77
CA ASP A 64 2.83 4.19 14.04
C ASP A 64 4.35 4.37 14.03
N HIS A 65 5.08 3.64 13.15
CA HIS A 65 6.55 3.66 13.11
C HIS A 65 7.17 4.45 11.95
N VAL A 66 6.34 4.83 10.94
CA VAL A 66 6.80 5.64 9.81
C VAL A 66 6.09 6.98 9.75
N ASP A 67 6.67 7.96 9.05
CA ASP A 67 6.07 9.26 8.76
C ASP A 67 6.55 9.76 7.39
N SER A 68 5.81 10.69 6.76
CA SER A 68 6.15 11.23 5.45
C SER A 68 5.63 12.65 5.27
N ASP A 69 6.20 13.36 4.29
CA ASP A 69 5.68 14.66 3.86
C ASP A 69 4.42 14.46 3.00
N THR A 70 4.39 13.42 2.13
CA THR A 70 3.24 13.03 1.32
C THR A 70 2.86 11.56 1.57
N LEU A 71 1.56 11.27 1.64
CA LEU A 71 1.01 9.92 1.72
C LEU A 71 -0.03 9.74 0.60
N TYR A 72 0.23 8.81 -0.30
CA TYR A 72 -0.73 8.35 -1.29
C TYR A 72 -1.46 7.11 -0.79
N LEU A 73 -2.77 7.12 -0.91
CA LEU A 73 -3.66 5.97 -0.74
C LEU A 73 -4.12 5.58 -2.15
N VAL A 74 -3.54 4.50 -2.72
CA VAL A 74 -3.58 4.20 -4.16
C VAL A 74 -4.62 3.13 -4.47
N GLY A 75 -5.87 3.38 -4.08
CA GLY A 75 -7.02 2.55 -4.39
C GLY A 75 -7.22 1.34 -3.49
N ASP A 76 -8.45 0.87 -3.52
CA ASP A 76 -8.91 -0.29 -2.76
C ASP A 76 -8.60 -0.19 -1.26
N ILE A 77 -8.67 1.04 -0.73
CA ILE A 77 -8.48 1.32 0.69
C ILE A 77 -9.68 0.84 1.49
N ILE A 78 -10.89 1.05 0.95
CA ILE A 78 -12.15 0.63 1.56
C ILE A 78 -12.86 -0.34 0.62
N ASP A 79 -13.12 -1.58 1.07
CA ASP A 79 -13.86 -2.55 0.28
C ASP A 79 -15.37 -2.32 0.32
N GLY A 80 -15.83 -1.37 -0.48
CA GLY A 80 -17.25 -1.05 -0.61
C GLY A 80 -18.08 -2.21 -1.18
N TRP A 81 -17.50 -3.06 -2.03
CA TRP A 81 -18.19 -4.22 -2.61
C TRP A 81 -18.51 -5.29 -1.58
N ARG A 82 -17.55 -5.60 -0.69
CA ARG A 82 -17.76 -6.57 0.40
C ARG A 82 -18.71 -6.01 1.44
N MET A 83 -18.56 -4.74 1.81
CA MET A 83 -19.41 -4.09 2.80
C MET A 83 -20.88 -4.01 2.37
N LYS A 84 -21.17 -3.82 1.06
CA LYS A 84 -22.55 -3.90 0.50
C LYS A 84 -23.17 -5.29 0.70
N LYS A 85 -22.36 -6.37 0.65
CA LYS A 85 -22.84 -7.76 0.83
C LYS A 85 -22.96 -8.14 2.29
N ARG A 86 -21.98 -7.76 3.10
CA ARG A 86 -21.94 -8.04 4.53
C ARG A 86 -21.10 -6.97 5.24
N TYR A 87 -21.74 -6.23 6.11
CA TYR A 87 -21.06 -5.22 6.93
C TYR A 87 -20.06 -5.86 7.89
N PHE A 88 -18.81 -5.41 7.83
CA PHE A 88 -17.74 -5.78 8.76
C PHE A 88 -16.83 -4.56 8.93
N TRP A 89 -16.80 -4.00 10.14
CA TRP A 89 -15.98 -2.82 10.43
C TRP A 89 -15.51 -2.84 11.90
N PRO A 90 -14.42 -3.56 12.19
CA PRO A 90 -13.85 -3.63 13.53
C PRO A 90 -13.20 -2.31 13.93
N GLU A 91 -13.01 -2.12 15.25
CA GLU A 91 -12.41 -0.89 15.80
C GLU A 91 -11.00 -0.59 15.23
N ARG A 92 -10.24 -1.62 14.83
CA ARG A 92 -8.94 -1.42 14.20
C ARG A 92 -9.02 -0.71 12.85
N HIS A 93 -10.10 -0.89 12.09
CA HIS A 93 -10.32 -0.12 10.86
C HIS A 93 -10.54 1.36 11.17
N ASN A 94 -11.32 1.69 12.22
CA ASN A 94 -11.41 3.07 12.70
C ASN A 94 -10.05 3.62 13.13
N ALA A 95 -9.23 2.80 13.78
CA ALA A 95 -7.91 3.21 14.22
C ALA A 95 -6.97 3.57 13.05
N ILE A 96 -7.07 2.87 11.91
CA ILE A 96 -6.34 3.18 10.68
C ILE A 96 -6.83 4.52 10.11
N VAL A 97 -8.14 4.69 9.93
CA VAL A 97 -8.73 5.94 9.42
C VAL A 97 -8.31 7.12 10.28
N ARG A 98 -8.40 6.99 11.62
CA ARG A 98 -7.96 8.07 12.53
C ARG A 98 -6.47 8.42 12.37
N ARG A 99 -5.59 7.44 12.10
CA ARG A 99 -4.16 7.69 11.87
C ARG A 99 -3.93 8.47 10.59
N VAL A 100 -4.60 8.12 9.52
CA VAL A 100 -4.55 8.84 8.24
C VAL A 100 -5.03 10.28 8.43
N MET A 101 -6.21 10.47 9.03
CA MET A 101 -6.76 11.80 9.30
C MET A 101 -5.88 12.64 10.23
N LYS A 102 -5.24 12.00 11.22
CA LYS A 102 -4.29 12.67 12.13
C LYS A 102 -3.04 13.15 11.38
N ARG A 103 -2.55 12.39 10.40
CA ARG A 103 -1.41 12.79 9.54
C ARG A 103 -1.78 14.00 8.70
N ALA A 104 -2.93 13.99 8.04
CA ALA A 104 -3.44 15.13 7.27
C ALA A 104 -3.53 16.41 8.15
N LYS A 105 -4.09 16.31 9.35
CA LYS A 105 -4.16 17.42 10.32
C LYS A 105 -2.79 17.91 10.81
N ARG A 106 -1.75 17.06 10.75
CA ARG A 106 -0.37 17.41 11.13
C ARG A 106 0.44 18.01 9.99
N GLY A 107 -0.14 18.11 8.80
CA GLY A 107 0.45 18.75 7.63
C GLY A 107 1.09 17.78 6.64
N THR A 108 0.89 16.45 6.78
CA THR A 108 1.16 15.50 5.70
C THR A 108 0.15 15.76 4.58
N GLU A 109 0.61 15.90 3.35
CA GLU A 109 -0.27 15.92 2.17
C GLU A 109 -0.80 14.49 1.95
N VAL A 110 -2.11 14.30 2.15
CA VAL A 110 -2.74 12.98 1.96
C VAL A 110 -3.58 13.01 0.69
N ILE A 111 -3.22 12.16 -0.27
CA ILE A 111 -3.91 12.05 -1.56
C ILE A 111 -4.53 10.66 -1.65
N TYR A 112 -5.84 10.62 -1.89
CA TYR A 112 -6.59 9.38 -2.07
C TYR A 112 -6.99 9.23 -3.53
N ILE A 113 -6.55 8.13 -4.14
CA ILE A 113 -6.89 7.73 -5.51
C ILE A 113 -7.79 6.51 -5.39
N PRO A 114 -9.10 6.59 -5.68
CA PRO A 114 -10.00 5.43 -5.54
C PRO A 114 -9.71 4.34 -6.57
N GLY A 115 -9.77 3.07 -6.12
CA GLY A 115 -9.75 1.88 -6.96
C GLY A 115 -11.16 1.41 -7.34
N ASN A 116 -11.26 0.15 -7.78
CA ASN A 116 -12.55 -0.43 -8.16
C ASN A 116 -13.41 -0.84 -6.96
N HIS A 117 -12.82 -1.26 -5.84
CA HIS A 117 -13.59 -1.60 -4.63
C HIS A 117 -14.16 -0.38 -3.92
N ASP A 118 -13.55 0.78 -4.11
CA ASP A 118 -13.98 2.06 -3.55
C ASP A 118 -14.28 3.12 -4.63
N GLU A 119 -14.67 2.68 -5.83
CA GLU A 119 -15.01 3.51 -7.00
C GLU A 119 -16.05 4.59 -6.72
N MET A 120 -16.90 4.39 -5.72
CA MET A 120 -17.90 5.37 -5.29
C MET A 120 -17.29 6.70 -4.85
N PHE A 121 -16.02 6.74 -4.51
CA PHE A 121 -15.33 7.99 -4.17
C PHE A 121 -14.83 8.76 -5.40
N ARG A 122 -14.82 8.17 -6.61
CA ARG A 122 -14.38 8.85 -7.85
C ARG A 122 -15.21 10.08 -8.20
N GLN A 123 -16.51 10.07 -7.86
CA GLN A 123 -17.40 11.22 -8.05
C GLN A 123 -17.01 12.45 -7.20
N PHE A 124 -16.18 12.26 -6.17
CA PHE A 124 -15.69 13.32 -5.29
C PHE A 124 -14.29 13.79 -5.65
N ALA A 125 -13.79 13.46 -6.85
CA ALA A 125 -12.48 13.91 -7.31
C ALA A 125 -12.39 15.44 -7.29
N GLY A 126 -11.29 15.98 -6.76
CA GLY A 126 -11.07 17.40 -6.52
C GLY A 126 -11.53 17.89 -5.13
N MET A 127 -12.29 17.11 -4.38
CA MET A 127 -12.73 17.49 -3.04
C MET A 127 -11.65 17.18 -1.98
N ASN A 128 -11.72 17.92 -0.87
CA ASN A 128 -10.87 17.74 0.31
C ASN A 128 -11.74 17.39 1.52
N PHE A 129 -11.56 16.20 2.05
CA PHE A 129 -12.27 15.71 3.24
C PHE A 129 -11.32 15.66 4.44
N GLY A 130 -11.35 16.71 5.26
CA GLY A 130 -10.57 16.77 6.49
C GLY A 130 -9.03 16.72 6.28
N GLY A 131 -8.55 17.22 5.14
CA GLY A 131 -7.15 17.22 4.74
C GLY A 131 -6.75 16.06 3.82
N VAL A 132 -7.68 15.15 3.49
CA VAL A 132 -7.49 14.11 2.46
C VAL A 132 -8.05 14.60 1.14
N ILE A 133 -7.20 14.72 0.11
CA ILE A 133 -7.55 15.19 -1.22
C ILE A 133 -7.86 13.99 -2.11
N ILE A 134 -9.07 13.95 -2.68
CA ILE A 134 -9.45 12.89 -3.61
C ILE A 134 -9.07 13.27 -5.04
N ARG A 135 -8.37 12.38 -5.74
CA ARG A 135 -8.00 12.51 -7.15
C ARG A 135 -8.18 11.19 -7.87
N ASN A 136 -8.58 11.19 -9.14
CA ASN A 136 -8.62 9.95 -9.93
C ASN A 136 -7.23 9.50 -10.38
N ARG A 137 -6.30 10.44 -10.51
CA ARG A 137 -4.88 10.26 -10.86
C ARG A 137 -4.08 11.42 -10.29
N ALA A 138 -2.78 11.24 -10.12
CA ALA A 138 -1.86 12.30 -9.75
C ALA A 138 -0.55 12.19 -10.56
N ILE A 139 0.16 13.30 -10.67
CA ILE A 139 1.56 13.30 -11.07
C ILE A 139 2.38 13.67 -9.84
N HIS A 140 3.27 12.78 -9.45
CA HIS A 140 4.20 12.99 -8.37
C HIS A 140 5.56 13.43 -8.93
N LEU A 141 6.14 14.48 -8.36
CA LEU A 141 7.48 14.93 -8.67
C LEU A 141 8.43 14.42 -7.58
N THR A 142 9.33 13.53 -7.94
CA THR A 142 10.33 12.98 -7.02
C THR A 142 11.41 14.01 -6.64
N ALA A 143 12.19 13.75 -5.61
CA ALA A 143 13.25 14.65 -5.16
C ALA A 143 14.37 14.80 -6.21
N ASP A 144 14.60 13.76 -7.02
CA ASP A 144 15.56 13.76 -8.15
C ASP A 144 14.98 14.30 -9.48
N GLY A 145 13.73 14.81 -9.45
CA GLY A 145 13.10 15.49 -10.57
C GLY A 145 12.31 14.63 -11.53
N ARG A 146 12.21 13.29 -11.30
CA ARG A 146 11.37 12.40 -12.11
C ARG A 146 9.89 12.68 -11.87
N ARG A 147 9.09 12.51 -12.92
CA ARG A 147 7.63 12.65 -12.90
C ARG A 147 7.01 11.25 -12.92
N LEU A 148 6.33 10.88 -11.86
CA LEU A 148 5.65 9.58 -11.74
C LEU A 148 4.14 9.76 -11.85
N LEU A 149 3.50 9.03 -12.76
CA LEU A 149 2.05 8.91 -12.81
C LEU A 149 1.61 8.02 -11.64
N VAL A 150 0.63 8.48 -10.85
CA VAL A 150 0.06 7.70 -9.75
C VAL A 150 -1.41 7.42 -10.07
N LEU A 151 -1.78 6.15 -10.13
CA LEU A 151 -3.14 5.67 -10.41
C LEU A 151 -3.35 4.29 -9.75
N HIS A 152 -4.59 3.81 -9.61
CA HIS A 152 -4.79 2.48 -9.03
C HIS A 152 -4.45 1.35 -10.01
N GLY A 153 -4.94 1.40 -11.24
CA GLY A 153 -4.62 0.42 -12.28
C GLY A 153 -5.81 -0.39 -12.79
N ASP A 154 -6.94 -0.42 -12.11
CA ASP A 154 -8.13 -1.19 -12.48
C ASP A 154 -8.70 -0.85 -13.86
N GLU A 155 -8.43 0.34 -14.38
CA GLU A 155 -8.82 0.77 -15.71
C GLU A 155 -8.16 -0.06 -16.83
N PHE A 156 -7.01 -0.69 -16.58
CA PHE A 156 -6.31 -1.55 -17.52
C PHE A 156 -6.83 -2.98 -17.56
N ASP A 157 -7.68 -3.36 -16.63
CA ASP A 157 -8.34 -4.65 -16.64
C ASP A 157 -9.07 -4.95 -17.95
N ALA A 158 -9.70 -3.96 -18.58
CA ALA A 158 -10.41 -4.12 -19.84
C ALA A 158 -9.46 -4.45 -21.02
N ILE A 159 -8.23 -3.94 -20.98
CA ILE A 159 -7.19 -4.19 -22.00
C ILE A 159 -6.66 -5.63 -21.87
N VAL A 160 -6.66 -6.16 -20.67
CA VAL A 160 -6.17 -7.50 -20.32
C VAL A 160 -7.29 -8.54 -20.26
N VAL A 161 -8.53 -8.16 -20.66
CA VAL A 161 -9.77 -8.96 -20.59
C VAL A 161 -9.63 -10.35 -21.22
N GLY A 162 -9.82 -11.33 -20.39
CA GLY A 162 -9.82 -12.78 -20.62
C GLY A 162 -9.46 -13.56 -19.36
N TYR A 163 -8.92 -12.91 -18.32
CA TYR A 163 -8.27 -13.61 -17.20
C TYR A 163 -8.76 -13.22 -15.80
N LYS A 164 -9.70 -12.28 -15.64
CA LYS A 164 -10.17 -11.80 -14.32
C LYS A 164 -10.67 -12.89 -13.36
N TRP A 165 -11.30 -13.94 -13.90
CA TRP A 165 -11.83 -15.02 -13.08
C TRP A 165 -10.75 -16.01 -12.60
N LEU A 166 -9.53 -15.95 -13.19
CA LEU A 166 -8.42 -16.83 -12.87
C LEU A 166 -7.62 -16.34 -11.64
N ALA A 167 -7.45 -15.05 -11.48
CA ALA A 167 -6.77 -14.48 -10.31
C ALA A 167 -7.55 -14.73 -9.00
N PHE A 168 -8.88 -14.70 -9.06
CA PHE A 168 -9.76 -14.89 -7.89
C PHE A 168 -9.77 -16.33 -7.32
N LEU A 169 -9.13 -17.28 -8.00
CA LEU A 169 -9.08 -18.70 -7.61
C LEU A 169 -7.72 -19.12 -7.00
N GLY A 170 -6.81 -18.16 -6.73
CA GLY A 170 -5.41 -18.45 -6.44
C GLY A 170 -5.16 -19.44 -5.29
N ASP A 171 -5.34 -19.07 -4.04
CA ASP A 171 -4.77 -19.86 -2.94
C ASP A 171 -5.72 -20.84 -2.26
N ALA A 172 -6.95 -20.44 -1.91
CA ALA A 172 -7.92 -21.36 -1.33
C ALA A 172 -8.31 -22.50 -2.28
N ALA A 173 -8.33 -22.21 -3.59
CA ALA A 173 -8.58 -23.22 -4.61
C ALA A 173 -7.38 -24.16 -4.82
N TYR A 174 -6.14 -23.67 -4.66
CA TYR A 174 -4.95 -24.52 -4.81
C TYR A 174 -4.87 -25.58 -3.71
N GLU A 175 -5.04 -25.21 -2.44
CA GLU A 175 -5.09 -26.18 -1.35
C GLU A 175 -6.28 -27.13 -1.46
N PHE A 176 -7.46 -26.60 -1.81
CA PHE A 176 -8.64 -27.43 -2.05
C PHE A 176 -8.42 -28.39 -3.22
N LEU A 177 -7.81 -27.92 -4.31
CA LEU A 177 -7.49 -28.74 -5.48
C LEU A 177 -6.44 -29.83 -5.18
N LEU A 178 -5.46 -29.57 -4.32
CA LEU A 178 -4.49 -30.58 -3.88
C LEU A 178 -5.17 -31.68 -3.07
N ARG A 179 -6.05 -31.32 -2.13
CA ARG A 179 -6.85 -32.28 -1.35
C ARG A 179 -7.82 -33.06 -2.24
N LEU A 180 -8.49 -32.38 -3.16
CA LEU A 180 -9.39 -32.98 -4.12
C LEU A 180 -8.67 -33.95 -5.07
N ASN A 181 -7.44 -33.64 -5.48
CA ASN A 181 -6.62 -34.50 -6.34
C ASN A 181 -6.37 -35.88 -5.73
N VAL A 182 -6.11 -35.94 -4.41
CA VAL A 182 -5.92 -37.21 -3.69
C VAL A 182 -7.21 -38.03 -3.69
N VAL A 183 -8.35 -37.40 -3.40
CA VAL A 183 -9.66 -38.04 -3.36
C VAL A 183 -10.09 -38.49 -4.77
N VAL A 184 -10.00 -37.61 -5.76
CA VAL A 184 -10.39 -37.89 -7.15
C VAL A 184 -9.56 -39.04 -7.74
N ASN A 185 -8.25 -39.05 -7.52
CA ASN A 185 -7.40 -40.15 -8.01
C ASN A 185 -7.57 -41.44 -7.21
N GLY A 186 -7.99 -41.37 -5.96
CA GLY A 186 -8.43 -42.53 -5.16
C GLY A 186 -9.68 -43.19 -5.74
N VAL A 187 -10.70 -42.39 -6.06
CA VAL A 187 -11.95 -42.85 -6.72
C VAL A 187 -11.67 -43.39 -8.13
N ARG A 188 -10.89 -42.64 -8.94
CA ARG A 188 -10.54 -43.06 -10.32
C ARG A 188 -9.80 -44.40 -10.36
N ARG A 189 -8.91 -44.66 -9.39
CA ARG A 189 -8.21 -45.97 -9.25
C ARG A 189 -9.19 -47.12 -9.03
N ARG A 190 -10.27 -46.90 -8.25
CA ARG A 190 -11.28 -47.91 -8.00
C ARG A 190 -12.11 -48.25 -9.26
N PHE A 191 -12.17 -47.36 -10.23
CA PHE A 191 -12.88 -47.56 -11.50
C PHE A 191 -11.93 -47.82 -12.69
N ASN A 192 -10.66 -48.18 -12.44
CA ASN A 192 -9.62 -48.41 -13.49
C ASN A 192 -9.47 -47.26 -14.49
N LEU A 193 -9.74 -46.03 -14.06
CA LEU A 193 -9.57 -44.85 -14.92
C LEU A 193 -8.12 -44.33 -14.82
N PRO A 194 -7.55 -43.82 -15.92
CA PRO A 194 -6.20 -43.30 -15.95
C PRO A 194 -6.02 -42.13 -14.99
N TYR A 195 -4.78 -41.96 -14.47
CA TYR A 195 -4.41 -40.86 -13.57
C TYR A 195 -4.70 -39.50 -14.23
N TRP A 196 -5.38 -38.63 -13.50
CA TRP A 196 -5.64 -37.25 -13.92
C TRP A 196 -4.83 -36.27 -13.08
N SER A 197 -3.94 -35.50 -13.75
CA SER A 197 -3.03 -34.59 -13.05
C SER A 197 -3.65 -33.20 -12.90
N LEU A 198 -4.12 -32.88 -11.69
CA LEU A 198 -4.45 -31.51 -11.30
C LEU A 198 -3.22 -30.57 -11.38
N SER A 199 -1.99 -31.11 -11.24
CA SER A 199 -0.76 -30.32 -11.35
C SER A 199 -0.59 -29.69 -12.73
N LYS A 200 -1.03 -30.34 -13.81
CA LYS A 200 -1.01 -29.78 -15.17
C LYS A 200 -1.94 -28.57 -15.29
N HIS A 201 -3.11 -28.62 -14.66
CA HIS A 201 -4.06 -27.50 -14.60
C HIS A 201 -3.53 -26.36 -13.72
N ALA A 202 -2.88 -26.67 -12.59
CA ALA A 202 -2.26 -25.68 -11.73
C ALA A 202 -1.11 -24.92 -12.45
N LYS A 203 -0.23 -25.64 -13.20
CA LYS A 203 0.83 -25.02 -14.01
C LYS A 203 0.26 -24.07 -15.07
N GLN A 204 -0.86 -24.44 -15.73
CA GLN A 204 -1.49 -23.57 -16.73
C GLN A 204 -2.09 -22.31 -16.07
N LYS A 205 -2.66 -22.42 -14.86
CA LYS A 205 -3.19 -21.26 -14.12
C LYS A 205 -2.06 -20.31 -13.70
N VAL A 206 -0.94 -20.84 -13.20
CA VAL A 206 0.24 -20.03 -12.85
C VAL A 206 0.77 -19.31 -14.09
N LYS A 207 0.90 -20.03 -15.23
CA LYS A 207 1.33 -19.41 -16.48
C LYS A 207 0.40 -18.26 -16.90
N ASN A 208 -0.92 -18.46 -16.82
CA ASN A 208 -1.91 -17.45 -17.19
C ASN A 208 -1.87 -16.24 -16.24
N ALA A 209 -1.65 -16.47 -14.93
CA ALA A 209 -1.49 -15.38 -13.97
C ALA A 209 -0.21 -14.55 -14.25
N VAL A 210 0.90 -15.20 -14.53
CA VAL A 210 2.16 -14.53 -14.90
C VAL A 210 1.97 -13.72 -16.20
N GLU A 211 1.30 -14.29 -17.20
CA GLU A 211 1.01 -13.59 -18.45
C GLU A 211 0.07 -12.39 -18.24
N PHE A 212 -0.92 -12.51 -17.35
CA PHE A 212 -1.78 -11.40 -16.97
C PHE A 212 -0.99 -10.26 -16.32
N ILE A 213 -0.15 -10.58 -15.33
CA ILE A 213 0.69 -9.60 -14.63
C ILE A 213 1.58 -8.88 -15.65
N SER A 214 2.29 -9.62 -16.53
CA SER A 214 3.18 -9.02 -17.53
C SER A 214 2.43 -8.07 -18.48
N ARG A 215 1.25 -8.44 -18.97
CA ARG A 215 0.44 -7.59 -19.85
C ARG A 215 -0.11 -6.36 -19.14
N PHE A 216 -0.47 -6.50 -17.87
CA PHE A 216 -0.91 -5.39 -17.05
C PHE A 216 0.21 -4.36 -16.87
N GLU A 217 1.38 -4.82 -16.47
CA GLU A 217 2.58 -3.97 -16.29
C GLU A 217 2.94 -3.22 -17.59
N GLU A 218 2.94 -3.93 -18.74
CA GLU A 218 3.18 -3.36 -20.05
C GLU A 218 2.15 -2.28 -20.43
N ALA A 219 0.85 -2.53 -20.16
CA ALA A 219 -0.22 -1.58 -20.46
C ALA A 219 -0.12 -0.32 -19.60
N VAL A 220 0.18 -0.48 -18.31
CA VAL A 220 0.37 0.63 -17.39
C VAL A 220 1.62 1.45 -17.75
N ALA A 221 2.73 0.79 -18.09
CA ALA A 221 3.96 1.45 -18.52
C ALA A 221 3.74 2.21 -19.86
N HIS A 222 3.00 1.62 -20.79
CA HIS A 222 2.63 2.27 -22.05
C HIS A 222 1.82 3.55 -21.82
N GLU A 223 0.84 3.53 -20.93
CA GLU A 223 0.07 4.73 -20.57
C GLU A 223 0.96 5.83 -19.97
N ALA A 224 1.95 5.48 -19.15
CA ALA A 224 2.93 6.42 -18.62
C ALA A 224 3.75 7.05 -19.74
N ALA A 225 4.22 6.25 -20.71
CA ALA A 225 4.95 6.73 -21.87
C ALA A 225 4.12 7.71 -22.71
N LEU A 226 2.84 7.42 -22.97
CA LEU A 226 1.92 8.30 -23.69
C LEU A 226 1.73 9.66 -22.98
N ARG A 227 1.89 9.71 -21.66
CA ARG A 227 1.79 10.93 -20.86
C ARG A 227 3.11 11.69 -20.70
N ASN A 228 4.18 11.22 -21.32
CA ASN A 228 5.52 11.80 -21.23
C ASN A 228 5.96 11.96 -19.75
N VAL A 229 5.80 10.92 -18.95
CA VAL A 229 6.31 10.83 -17.58
C VAL A 229 7.41 9.77 -17.50
N ASP A 230 8.23 9.82 -16.44
CA ASP A 230 9.41 8.98 -16.28
C ASP A 230 9.09 7.62 -15.61
N GLY A 231 7.88 7.49 -15.08
CA GLY A 231 7.45 6.24 -14.47
C GLY A 231 6.02 6.28 -13.97
N VAL A 232 5.60 5.17 -13.39
CA VAL A 232 4.25 4.99 -12.85
C VAL A 232 4.28 4.27 -11.51
N VAL A 233 3.38 4.64 -10.61
CA VAL A 233 3.10 3.95 -9.35
C VAL A 233 1.65 3.50 -9.35
N CYS A 234 1.42 2.20 -9.12
CA CYS A 234 0.07 1.62 -9.04
C CYS A 234 -0.02 0.52 -7.98
N GLY A 235 -1.23 0.03 -7.75
CA GLY A 235 -1.56 -1.15 -6.94
C GLY A 235 -2.28 -2.21 -7.76
N HIS A 236 -3.47 -2.65 -7.32
CA HIS A 236 -4.47 -3.45 -8.00
C HIS A 236 -4.15 -4.94 -8.19
N ILE A 237 -2.94 -5.29 -8.61
CA ILE A 237 -2.57 -6.70 -8.85
C ILE A 237 -1.93 -7.38 -7.63
N HIS A 238 -1.86 -6.70 -6.49
CA HIS A 238 -1.35 -7.21 -5.20
C HIS A 238 0.06 -7.79 -5.27
N THR A 239 0.89 -7.32 -6.19
CA THR A 239 2.25 -7.83 -6.39
C THR A 239 3.22 -6.68 -6.34
N ALA A 240 3.91 -6.50 -5.20
CA ALA A 240 4.91 -5.47 -5.04
C ALA A 240 6.10 -5.71 -5.97
N GLU A 241 6.37 -4.76 -6.89
CA GLU A 241 7.39 -4.92 -7.93
C GLU A 241 7.95 -3.56 -8.34
N ALA A 242 9.23 -3.53 -8.69
CA ALA A 242 9.87 -2.40 -9.36
C ALA A 242 10.55 -2.91 -10.63
N ARG A 243 10.11 -2.42 -11.79
CA ARG A 243 10.55 -2.94 -13.09
C ARG A 243 10.73 -1.85 -14.11
N GLN A 244 11.69 -2.04 -15.03
CA GLN A 244 11.97 -1.09 -16.10
C GLN A 244 11.35 -1.55 -17.42
N PHE A 245 10.62 -0.65 -18.10
CA PHE A 245 10.04 -0.83 -19.43
C PHE A 245 10.53 0.29 -20.35
N GLY A 246 11.59 0.05 -21.10
CA GLY A 246 12.28 1.11 -21.86
C GLY A 246 12.73 2.22 -20.92
N ASP A 247 12.25 3.45 -21.15
CA ASP A 247 12.56 4.64 -20.32
C ASP A 247 11.60 4.80 -19.13
N ILE A 248 10.57 3.96 -19.02
CA ILE A 248 9.55 4.05 -17.97
C ILE A 248 9.88 3.10 -16.82
N THR A 249 9.94 3.63 -15.61
CA THR A 249 10.02 2.80 -14.39
C THR A 249 8.62 2.52 -13.86
N TYR A 250 8.26 1.26 -13.82
CA TYR A 250 7.03 0.76 -13.20
C TYR A 250 7.28 0.43 -11.73
N TYR A 251 6.37 0.86 -10.86
CA TYR A 251 6.33 0.50 -9.45
C TYR A 251 4.92 0.03 -9.09
N ASN A 252 4.83 -1.11 -8.42
CA ASN A 252 3.63 -1.55 -7.73
C ASN A 252 3.90 -1.58 -6.22
N ASP A 253 3.06 -0.94 -5.42
CA ASP A 253 3.25 -0.84 -3.98
C ASP A 253 2.74 -2.07 -3.21
N GLY A 254 2.10 -3.02 -3.91
CA GLY A 254 1.64 -4.30 -3.39
C GLY A 254 0.30 -4.19 -2.67
N ASP A 255 0.18 -4.77 -1.47
CA ASP A 255 -1.08 -4.86 -0.74
C ASP A 255 -0.89 -4.91 0.79
N TRP A 256 -2.01 -4.77 1.53
CA TRP A 256 -2.09 -4.96 2.99
C TRP A 256 -3.02 -6.13 3.38
N VAL A 257 -3.14 -7.12 2.50
CA VAL A 257 -3.85 -8.39 2.73
C VAL A 257 -2.86 -9.52 2.97
N GLU A 258 -1.90 -9.71 2.07
CA GLU A 258 -0.88 -10.77 2.12
C GLU A 258 0.54 -10.23 2.16
N GLY A 259 0.90 -9.35 1.21
CA GLY A 259 2.24 -8.80 1.05
C GLY A 259 2.67 -7.88 2.19
N CYS A 260 1.76 -7.08 2.71
CA CYS A 260 2.00 -6.05 3.74
C CYS A 260 3.17 -5.14 3.36
N THR A 261 3.08 -4.58 2.16
CA THR A 261 4.13 -3.77 1.53
C THR A 261 3.73 -2.32 1.39
N ALA A 262 4.72 -1.47 1.25
CA ALA A 262 4.57 -0.05 0.91
C ALA A 262 5.73 0.38 0.03
N LEU A 263 5.46 1.21 -0.98
CA LEU A 263 6.51 1.91 -1.70
C LEU A 263 6.85 3.20 -0.95
N VAL A 264 8.14 3.51 -0.84
CA VAL A 264 8.61 4.75 -0.20
C VAL A 264 9.61 5.47 -1.07
N GLU A 265 9.60 6.80 -0.99
CA GLU A 265 10.62 7.67 -1.56
C GLU A 265 11.44 8.28 -0.43
N HIS A 266 12.74 8.13 -0.51
CA HIS A 266 13.69 8.81 0.36
C HIS A 266 13.87 10.28 -0.06
N PHE A 267 14.47 11.09 0.82
CA PHE A 267 14.70 12.51 0.54
C PHE A 267 15.72 12.79 -0.57
N ASP A 268 16.47 11.78 -0.98
CA ASP A 268 17.39 11.82 -2.13
C ASP A 268 16.78 11.36 -3.47
N GLY A 269 15.49 10.98 -3.46
CA GLY A 269 14.77 10.46 -4.63
C GLY A 269 14.88 8.96 -4.83
N ARG A 270 15.62 8.23 -4.00
CA ARG A 270 15.68 6.77 -4.05
C ARG A 270 14.33 6.17 -3.67
N MET A 271 13.87 5.22 -4.50
CA MET A 271 12.64 4.47 -4.27
C MET A 271 12.96 3.12 -3.64
N GLU A 272 12.11 2.66 -2.72
CA GLU A 272 12.28 1.39 -2.00
C GLU A 272 10.93 0.76 -1.69
N ILE A 273 10.80 -0.55 -1.92
CA ILE A 273 9.66 -1.34 -1.45
C ILE A 273 9.98 -1.87 -0.06
N LEU A 274 9.14 -1.52 0.90
CA LEU A 274 9.24 -2.02 2.28
C LEU A 274 8.34 -3.25 2.44
N HIS A 275 8.90 -4.36 2.90
CA HIS A 275 8.16 -5.55 3.32
C HIS A 275 7.99 -5.50 4.85
N TRP A 276 6.84 -5.00 5.32
CA TRP A 276 6.68 -4.64 6.72
C TRP A 276 6.67 -5.82 7.68
N ALA A 277 6.20 -6.98 7.25
CA ALA A 277 6.25 -8.20 8.05
C ALA A 277 7.70 -8.61 8.38
N ASP A 278 8.62 -8.51 7.39
CA ASP A 278 10.04 -8.81 7.56
C ASP A 278 10.72 -7.80 8.46
N GLU A 279 10.34 -6.55 8.34
CA GLU A 279 10.83 -5.45 9.19
C GLU A 279 10.48 -5.65 10.68
N ILE A 280 9.27 -6.13 10.98
CA ILE A 280 8.87 -6.47 12.35
C ILE A 280 9.65 -7.68 12.86
N ALA A 281 9.81 -8.71 12.03
CA ALA A 281 10.59 -9.88 12.39
C ALA A 281 12.05 -9.52 12.72
N ALA A 282 12.68 -8.68 11.92
CA ALA A 282 14.03 -8.19 12.16
C ALA A 282 14.13 -7.39 13.47
N ARG A 283 13.16 -6.52 13.78
CA ARG A 283 13.10 -5.77 15.05
C ARG A 283 12.96 -6.68 16.28
N ALA A 284 12.22 -7.78 16.17
CA ALA A 284 12.03 -8.73 17.26
C ALA A 284 13.32 -9.52 17.58
N VAL A 285 14.18 -9.77 16.59
CA VAL A 285 15.44 -10.53 16.73
C VAL A 285 16.58 -9.68 17.32
N ALA A 286 16.64 -8.40 16.97
CA ALA A 286 17.73 -7.50 17.40
C ALA A 286 17.95 -7.44 18.94
N PRO A 287 16.92 -7.34 19.80
CA PRO A 287 17.12 -7.34 21.26
C PRO A 287 17.58 -8.68 21.82
N ALA A 288 17.24 -9.82 21.16
CA ALA A 288 17.66 -11.15 21.60
C ALA A 288 19.15 -11.38 21.35
N MET A 289 19.69 -10.88 20.25
CA MET A 289 21.13 -10.96 19.92
C MET A 289 21.99 -10.08 20.86
N LEU A 290 21.50 -8.89 21.25
CA LEU A 290 22.19 -8.03 22.20
C LEU A 290 22.24 -8.63 23.62
N LYS A 291 21.22 -9.39 24.03
CA LYS A 291 21.20 -10.11 25.32
C LYS A 291 22.05 -11.38 25.34
N ALA A 292 22.28 -11.98 24.18
CA ALA A 292 23.12 -13.17 24.04
C ALA A 292 24.62 -12.83 23.92
N ALA A 293 24.97 -11.58 23.62
CA ALA A 293 26.33 -11.07 23.48
C ALA A 293 26.85 -10.33 24.74
N ALA A 294 25.99 -10.15 25.75
CA ALA A 294 26.32 -9.56 27.06
C ALA A 294 26.38 -10.62 28.16
#